data_3d2cac1b639c5a86457f081118b8b514
#
_entry.id   3d2cac1b639c5a86457f081118b8b514
#
_cell.length_a   1.000
_cell.length_b   1.000
_cell.length_c   1.000
_cell.angle_alpha   90.00
_cell.angle_beta   90.00
_cell.angle_gamma   90.00
#
_symmetry.space_group_name_H-M   'P 1'
#
loop_
_entity.id
_entity.type
_entity.pdbx_description
1 polymer ?
#
loop_
_entity_poly.entity_id
_entity_poly.type
_entity_poly.pdbx_seq_one_letter_code
_entity_poly.pdbx_strand_id
1 'polypeptide(L)'
;EGIYEIGSPDENSPVLLTTNFALTYFLISGYIETSKVSSYLLVKDTEGLSVMTAWAAGKFVSDAIAPFVKKCGIADKVKHQKLIIPGYAAAESGGLEEELPGWEIIVGPREGAHISAYLKAQTS
;
A
#
# COMPACT_ATOMS: atom_id res chain seq x y z
N GLU A 1 12.24 4.73 0.45
CA GLU A 1 10.94 5.06 1.06
C GLU A 1 10.30 6.24 0.35
N GLY A 2 9.05 6.15 0.02
CA GLY A 2 8.37 7.26 -0.65
C GLY A 2 7.13 6.83 -1.42
N ILE A 3 6.62 7.77 -2.24
CA ILE A 3 5.45 7.56 -3.07
C ILE A 3 5.92 7.34 -4.51
N TYR A 4 5.45 6.25 -5.12
CA TYR A 4 5.75 5.95 -6.52
C TYR A 4 4.46 5.99 -7.34
N GLU A 5 4.51 6.63 -8.50
CA GLU A 5 3.38 6.73 -9.41
C GLU A 5 3.49 5.66 -10.48
N ILE A 6 2.45 4.86 -10.62
CA ILE A 6 2.40 3.82 -11.64
C ILE A 6 1.31 4.21 -12.63
N GLY A 7 1.69 4.44 -13.88
CA GLY A 7 0.81 5.03 -14.87
C GLY A 7 0.71 6.53 -14.67
N SER A 8 -0.48 7.06 -14.73
CA SER A 8 -0.75 8.49 -14.55
C SER A 8 -1.85 8.67 -13.49
N PRO A 9 -1.55 8.40 -12.21
CA PRO A 9 -2.58 8.46 -11.18
C PRO A 9 -3.06 9.88 -10.93
N ASP A 10 -4.32 9.97 -10.50
CA ASP A 10 -4.96 11.23 -10.16
C ASP A 10 -5.52 11.18 -8.73
N GLU A 11 -6.31 12.18 -8.36
CA GLU A 11 -6.85 12.32 -7.02
C GLU A 11 -7.85 11.23 -6.62
N ASN A 12 -8.31 10.42 -7.57
CA ASN A 12 -9.24 9.32 -7.33
C ASN A 12 -8.58 7.94 -7.45
N SER A 13 -7.28 7.91 -7.74
CA SER A 13 -6.56 6.66 -7.96
C SER A 13 -6.34 5.87 -6.67
N PRO A 14 -6.29 4.53 -6.76
CA PRO A 14 -6.01 3.71 -5.58
C PRO A 14 -4.65 4.00 -4.98
N VAL A 15 -4.54 3.83 -3.66
CA VAL A 15 -3.29 3.97 -2.91
C VAL A 15 -2.98 2.63 -2.27
N LEU A 16 -1.87 2.02 -2.65
CA LEU A 16 -1.42 0.74 -2.13
C LEU A 16 -0.15 0.91 -1.31
N LEU A 17 0.03 0.06 -0.31
CA LEU A 17 1.20 0.07 0.57
C LEU A 17 1.99 -1.22 0.38
N THR A 18 3.31 -1.11 0.34
CA THR A 18 4.22 -2.26 0.32
C THR A 18 5.52 -1.92 1.03
N THR A 19 6.43 -2.90 1.09
CA THR A 19 7.77 -2.72 1.67
C THR A 19 8.78 -2.39 0.58
N ASN A 20 10.00 -2.00 0.98
CA ASN A 20 11.08 -1.74 0.03
C ASN A 20 11.92 -2.97 -0.30
N PHE A 21 11.39 -4.17 -0.08
CA PHE A 21 12.01 -5.39 -0.58
C PHE A 21 11.96 -5.36 -2.12
N ALA A 22 13.14 -5.37 -2.75
CA ALA A 22 13.24 -5.15 -4.20
C ALA A 22 12.35 -6.08 -5.03
N LEU A 23 12.34 -7.37 -4.70
CA LEU A 23 11.53 -8.34 -5.44
C LEU A 23 10.04 -8.06 -5.29
N THR A 24 9.59 -7.74 -4.08
CA THR A 24 8.19 -7.40 -3.81
C THR A 24 7.78 -6.16 -4.60
N TYR A 25 8.59 -5.10 -4.52
CA TYR A 25 8.32 -3.87 -5.26
C TYR A 25 8.19 -4.15 -6.76
N PHE A 26 9.13 -4.91 -7.31
CA PHE A 26 9.16 -5.23 -8.73
C PHE A 26 7.91 -5.99 -9.17
N LEU A 27 7.51 -7.00 -8.39
CA LEU A 27 6.33 -7.80 -8.72
C LEU A 27 5.04 -7.00 -8.57
N ILE A 28 4.90 -6.25 -7.48
CA ILE A 28 3.70 -5.46 -7.22
C ILE A 28 3.53 -4.37 -8.28
N SER A 29 4.60 -3.63 -8.60
CA SER A 29 4.51 -2.60 -9.63
C SER A 29 4.14 -3.19 -10.98
N GLY A 30 4.69 -4.36 -11.32
CA GLY A 30 4.34 -5.05 -12.55
C GLY A 30 2.88 -5.48 -12.61
N TYR A 31 2.34 -6.01 -11.52
CA TYR A 31 0.93 -6.39 -11.45
C TYR A 31 0.01 -5.17 -11.55
N ILE A 32 0.40 -4.06 -10.94
CA ILE A 32 -0.37 -2.81 -11.05
C ILE A 32 -0.38 -2.32 -12.51
N GLU A 33 0.78 -2.35 -13.18
CA GLU A 33 0.87 -1.98 -14.60
C GLU A 33 -0.01 -2.87 -15.45
N THR A 34 -0.01 -4.18 -15.20
CA THR A 34 -0.84 -5.14 -15.92
C THR A 34 -2.32 -4.86 -15.75
N SER A 35 -2.72 -4.35 -14.61
CA SER A 35 -4.13 -4.00 -14.34
C SER A 35 -4.59 -2.82 -15.20
N LYS A 36 -3.67 -2.00 -15.67
CA LYS A 36 -3.93 -0.73 -16.37
C LYS A 36 -4.71 0.27 -15.52
N VAL A 37 -4.71 0.07 -14.21
CA VAL A 37 -5.29 1.01 -13.25
C VAL A 37 -4.15 1.83 -12.67
N SER A 38 -4.07 3.10 -13.05
CA SER A 38 -3.05 4.01 -12.52
C SER A 38 -3.21 4.13 -11.01
N SER A 39 -2.11 4.01 -10.29
CA SER A 39 -2.15 3.91 -8.84
C SER A 39 -0.95 4.59 -8.19
N TYR A 40 -1.11 4.99 -6.93
CA TYR A 40 0.01 5.40 -6.09
C TYR A 40 0.46 4.19 -5.29
N LEU A 41 1.78 3.96 -5.25
CA LEU A 41 2.36 2.89 -4.47
C LEU A 41 3.24 3.50 -3.39
N LEU A 42 2.84 3.35 -2.12
CA LEU A 42 3.62 3.80 -0.98
C LEU A 42 4.59 2.69 -0.61
N VAL A 43 5.88 3.01 -0.60
CA VAL A 43 6.93 2.05 -0.29
C VAL A 43 7.54 2.43 1.05
N LYS A 44 7.27 1.61 2.07
CA LYS A 44 7.80 1.79 3.42
C LYS A 44 9.19 1.19 3.52
N ASP A 45 10.13 1.94 4.07
CA ASP A 45 11.46 1.42 4.34
C ASP A 45 11.39 0.39 5.47
N THR A 46 11.72 -0.86 5.14
CA THR A 46 11.74 -1.98 6.07
C THR A 46 13.13 -2.62 6.08
N GLU A 47 14.16 -1.85 5.71
CA GLU A 47 15.53 -2.33 5.56
C GLU A 47 15.63 -3.45 4.52
N GLY A 48 14.76 -3.39 3.50
CA GLY A 48 14.74 -4.38 2.43
C GLY A 48 14.02 -5.68 2.76
N LEU A 49 13.30 -5.75 3.87
CA LEU A 49 12.59 -6.97 4.28
C LEU A 49 11.23 -7.07 3.58
N SER A 50 10.82 -8.31 3.28
CA SER A 50 9.50 -8.58 2.73
C SER A 50 8.41 -8.31 3.78
N VAL A 51 7.14 -8.29 3.35
CA VAL A 51 6.02 -7.98 4.24
C VAL A 51 6.01 -8.87 5.49
N MET A 52 6.04 -10.20 5.31
CA MET A 52 5.98 -11.13 6.44
C MET A 52 7.17 -10.99 7.39
N THR A 53 8.37 -10.90 6.84
CA THR A 53 9.58 -10.78 7.64
C THR A 53 9.63 -9.43 8.37
N ALA A 54 9.25 -8.36 7.68
CA ALA A 54 9.22 -7.02 8.27
C ALA A 54 8.17 -6.93 9.38
N TRP A 55 7.01 -7.55 9.16
CA TRP A 55 5.96 -7.59 10.18
C TRP A 55 6.43 -8.31 11.44
N ALA A 56 7.04 -9.48 11.26
CA ALA A 56 7.58 -10.26 12.39
C ALA A 56 8.68 -9.51 13.15
N ALA A 57 9.45 -8.67 12.46
CA ALA A 57 10.51 -7.87 13.06
C ALA A 57 10.02 -6.54 13.64
N GLY A 58 8.73 -6.25 13.57
CA GLY A 58 8.18 -4.99 14.07
C GLY A 58 8.45 -3.79 13.18
N LYS A 59 8.87 -4.00 11.95
CA LYS A 59 9.19 -2.94 11.00
C LYS A 59 8.05 -2.59 10.05
N PHE A 60 7.01 -3.42 10.05
CA PHE A 60 5.84 -3.21 9.19
C PHE A 60 4.57 -3.44 10.02
N VAL A 61 4.45 -2.66 11.06
CA VAL A 61 3.31 -2.68 11.99
C VAL A 61 2.70 -1.28 12.03
N SER A 62 1.50 -1.14 12.61
CA SER A 62 0.79 0.14 12.62
C SER A 62 1.64 1.29 13.16
N ASP A 63 2.39 1.06 14.23
CA ASP A 63 3.24 2.09 14.84
C ASP A 63 4.36 2.58 13.90
N ALA A 64 4.79 1.74 12.98
CA ALA A 64 5.84 2.09 12.01
C ALA A 64 5.24 2.66 10.72
N ILE A 65 4.10 2.16 10.30
CA ILE A 65 3.44 2.54 9.05
C ILE A 65 2.77 3.90 9.14
N ALA A 66 2.02 4.15 10.23
CA ALA A 66 1.23 5.38 10.35
C ALA A 66 2.06 6.66 10.26
N PRO A 67 3.21 6.78 10.94
CA PRO A 67 4.04 7.98 10.78
C PRO A 67 4.50 8.21 9.34
N PHE A 68 4.83 7.14 8.63
CA PHE A 68 5.22 7.23 7.23
C PHE A 68 4.08 7.75 6.36
N VAL A 69 2.88 7.20 6.53
CA VAL A 69 1.71 7.64 5.74
C VAL A 69 1.41 9.11 6.00
N LYS A 70 1.52 9.55 7.25
CA LYS A 70 1.29 10.95 7.62
C LYS A 70 2.32 11.90 7.00
N LYS A 71 3.57 11.45 6.90
CA LYS A 71 4.68 12.29 6.41
C LYS A 71 4.87 12.28 4.92
N CYS A 72 4.42 11.22 4.23
CA CYS A 72 4.75 11.04 2.81
C CYS A 72 4.00 12.02 1.89
N GLY A 73 2.94 12.65 2.36
CA GLY A 73 2.19 13.62 1.56
C GLY A 73 1.09 13.04 0.69
N ILE A 74 0.76 11.75 0.87
CA ILE A 74 -0.28 11.12 0.03
C ILE A 74 -1.65 11.78 0.21
N ALA A 75 -1.94 12.29 1.41
CA ALA A 75 -3.22 12.93 1.69
C ALA A 75 -3.46 14.17 0.82
N ASP A 76 -2.38 14.81 0.34
CA ASP A 76 -2.47 15.97 -0.54
C ASP A 76 -2.64 15.59 -2.00
N LYS A 77 -2.42 14.31 -2.34
CA LYS A 77 -2.46 13.83 -3.73
C LYS A 77 -3.79 13.18 -4.11
N VAL A 78 -4.54 12.71 -3.13
CA VAL A 78 -5.82 12.03 -3.37
C VAL A 78 -6.94 12.67 -2.57
N LYS A 79 -8.17 12.59 -3.11
CA LYS A 79 -9.36 13.12 -2.44
C LYS A 79 -9.95 12.13 -1.44
N HIS A 80 -9.80 10.83 -1.73
CA HIS A 80 -10.29 9.80 -0.82
C HIS A 80 -9.29 9.56 0.30
N GLN A 81 -9.73 8.88 1.35
CA GLN A 81 -8.87 8.47 2.45
C GLN A 81 -8.94 6.95 2.61
N LYS A 82 -8.56 6.25 1.54
CA LYS A 82 -8.57 4.79 1.49
C LYS A 82 -7.16 4.30 1.22
N LEU A 83 -6.66 3.42 2.09
CA LEU A 83 -5.33 2.83 1.97
C LEU A 83 -5.46 1.32 1.86
N ILE A 84 -4.90 0.75 0.79
CA ILE A 84 -4.91 -0.69 0.57
C ILE A 84 -3.59 -1.25 1.10
N ILE A 85 -3.69 -2.12 2.12
CA ILE A 85 -2.52 -2.74 2.73
C ILE A 85 -2.38 -4.18 2.22
N PRO A 86 -1.17 -4.76 2.26
CA PRO A 86 -0.98 -6.16 1.86
C PRO A 86 -1.81 -7.11 2.72
N GLY A 87 -2.36 -8.16 2.11
CA GLY A 87 -3.17 -9.13 2.85
C GLY A 87 -2.45 -9.77 4.02
N TYR A 88 -1.13 -9.95 3.92
CA TYR A 88 -0.35 -10.50 5.01
C TYR A 88 -0.20 -9.55 6.20
N ALA A 89 -0.55 -8.28 6.03
CA ALA A 89 -0.53 -7.29 7.11
C ALA A 89 -1.92 -7.03 7.70
N ALA A 90 -2.89 -7.91 7.42
CA ALA A 90 -4.28 -7.73 7.86
C ALA A 90 -4.42 -7.52 9.38
N ALA A 91 -3.54 -8.11 10.17
CA ALA A 91 -3.56 -7.97 11.63
C ALA A 91 -3.34 -6.51 12.08
N GLU A 92 -2.76 -5.68 11.22
CA GLU A 92 -2.46 -4.28 11.53
C GLU A 92 -3.58 -3.31 11.15
N SER A 93 -4.65 -3.80 10.51
CA SER A 93 -5.72 -2.92 10.02
C SER A 93 -6.38 -2.11 11.13
N GLY A 94 -6.70 -2.75 12.26
CA GLY A 94 -7.31 -2.07 13.40
C GLY A 94 -6.43 -0.98 13.99
N GLY A 95 -5.14 -1.29 14.20
CA GLY A 95 -4.18 -0.32 14.71
C GLY A 95 -3.97 0.85 13.75
N LEU A 96 -3.97 0.57 12.45
CA LEU A 96 -3.85 1.63 11.45
C LEU A 96 -5.07 2.54 11.43
N GLU A 97 -6.27 1.98 11.59
CA GLU A 97 -7.48 2.79 11.66
C GLU A 97 -7.45 3.73 12.87
N GLU A 98 -6.93 3.26 14.00
CA GLU A 98 -6.80 4.09 15.19
C GLU A 98 -5.75 5.20 15.00
N GLU A 99 -4.62 4.88 14.38
CA GLU A 99 -3.51 5.82 14.24
C GLU A 99 -3.65 6.76 13.04
N LEU A 100 -4.52 6.41 12.09
CA LEU A 100 -4.82 7.24 10.92
C LEU A 100 -6.30 7.60 10.92
N PRO A 101 -6.75 8.47 11.85
CA PRO A 101 -8.15 8.84 11.93
C PRO A 101 -8.66 9.40 10.60
N GLY A 102 -9.83 8.93 10.18
CA GLY A 102 -10.41 9.33 8.91
C GLY A 102 -10.01 8.49 7.72
N TRP A 103 -8.99 7.64 7.85
CA TRP A 103 -8.60 6.72 6.79
C TRP A 103 -9.33 5.40 6.90
N GLU A 104 -9.80 4.91 5.76
CA GLU A 104 -10.34 3.56 5.65
C GLU A 104 -9.20 2.64 5.24
N ILE A 105 -8.93 1.63 6.07
CA ILE A 105 -7.87 0.67 5.80
C ILE A 105 -8.48 -0.56 5.13
N ILE A 106 -8.05 -0.83 3.91
CA ILE A 106 -8.59 -1.92 3.10
C ILE A 106 -7.54 -3.00 3.01
N VAL A 107 -7.91 -4.23 3.38
CA VAL A 107 -6.99 -5.37 3.28
C VAL A 107 -7.06 -5.91 1.86
N GLY A 108 -5.95 -5.79 1.14
CA GLY A 108 -5.84 -6.29 -0.22
C GLY A 108 -5.55 -7.79 -0.29
N PRO A 109 -5.33 -8.31 -1.50
CA PRO A 109 -5.07 -9.74 -1.65
C PRO A 109 -3.70 -10.12 -1.07
N ARG A 110 -3.59 -11.37 -0.59
CA ARG A 110 -2.32 -11.90 -0.11
C ARG A 110 -1.38 -12.22 -1.25
N GLU A 111 -1.92 -12.71 -2.35
CA GLU A 111 -1.13 -13.09 -3.52
C GLU A 111 -1.00 -11.90 -4.47
N GLY A 112 0.23 -11.49 -4.78
CA GLY A 112 0.48 -10.39 -5.71
C GLY A 112 -0.20 -10.57 -7.06
N ALA A 113 -0.26 -11.82 -7.54
CA ALA A 113 -0.90 -12.12 -8.82
C ALA A 113 -2.40 -11.75 -8.86
N HIS A 114 -3.04 -11.61 -7.72
CA HIS A 114 -4.46 -11.24 -7.65
C HIS A 114 -4.68 -9.72 -7.64
N ILE A 115 -3.62 -8.93 -7.55
CA ILE A 115 -3.73 -7.46 -7.49
C ILE A 115 -4.36 -6.88 -8.75
N SER A 116 -4.01 -7.42 -9.92
CA SER A 116 -4.56 -6.93 -11.18
C SER A 116 -6.08 -7.02 -11.21
N ALA A 117 -6.63 -8.19 -10.90
CA ALA A 117 -8.08 -8.40 -10.86
C ALA A 117 -8.73 -7.56 -9.75
N TYR A 118 -8.08 -7.47 -8.60
CA TYR A 118 -8.56 -6.68 -7.48
C TYR A 118 -8.72 -5.20 -7.86
N LEU A 119 -7.69 -4.61 -8.48
CA LEU A 119 -7.74 -3.21 -8.88
C LEU A 119 -8.79 -2.96 -9.96
N LYS A 120 -8.94 -3.86 -10.92
CA LYS A 120 -9.96 -3.75 -11.94
C LYS A 120 -11.38 -3.76 -11.33
N ALA A 121 -11.58 -4.59 -10.31
CA ALA A 121 -12.86 -4.67 -9.60
C ALA A 121 -13.15 -3.38 -8.83
N GLN A 122 -12.13 -2.73 -8.28
CA GLN A 122 -12.29 -1.48 -7.51
C GLN A 122 -12.69 -0.30 -8.39
N THR A 123 -12.35 -0.32 -9.67
CA THR A 123 -12.59 0.79 -10.58
C THR A 123 -13.76 0.59 -11.53
N SER A 124 -14.38 -0.58 -11.50
CA SER A 124 -15.51 -0.89 -12.38
C SER A 124 -16.85 -0.52 -11.79
#